data_9aab04c5637d1f15a40411e93afaf01a
#
_entry.id   9aab04c5637d1f15a40411e93afaf01a
#
_cell.length_a   1.000
_cell.length_b   1.000
_cell.length_c   1.000
_cell.angle_alpha   90.00
_cell.angle_beta   90.00
_cell.angle_gamma   90.00
#
_symmetry.space_group_name_H-M   'P 1'
#
loop_
_entity.id
_entity.type
_entity.pdbx_description
1 polymer ?
#
loop_
_entity_poly.entity_id
_entity_poly.type
_entity_poly.pdbx_seq_one_letter_code
_entity_poly.pdbx_strand_id
1 'polypeptide(L)'
;MSALVLDALVGGRAPRGGPGFRLPPLDLTARRGEIVALIGPNGSGKTTLLKTVAGLIPPLSGRIDRPGPVAYLPPPGAVSAGFSALHLAALGRAGRRRWSPGLTPDDVEAARAALARLEVSDLADRPFDRLSSGQQQLVLIARLFVQDAPVCLLDEPLALLDPTHAQAVETAIRALADEGRVVLASSHHLPFAARADRVLAIGPDWIEAAAAAHALGPDRVRALFGVETSGCPCCGQPLGFGS
;
A
#
# COMPACT_ATOMS: atom_id res chain seq x y z
N MET A 1 -5.72 -3.52 22.31
CA MET A 1 -6.11 -3.05 20.96
C MET A 1 -4.96 -3.36 20.02
N SER A 2 -5.18 -4.18 19.00
CA SER A 2 -4.10 -4.64 18.13
C SER A 2 -3.70 -3.52 17.14
N ALA A 3 -2.46 -3.05 17.21
CA ALA A 3 -1.86 -2.06 16.32
C ALA A 3 -0.62 -2.66 15.67
N LEU A 4 -0.20 -2.10 14.53
CA LEU A 4 1.12 -2.32 13.99
C LEU A 4 2.07 -1.34 14.70
N VAL A 5 3.11 -1.86 15.35
CA VAL A 5 4.11 -1.03 16.05
C VAL A 5 5.48 -1.25 15.41
N LEU A 6 6.10 -0.16 15.01
CA LEU A 6 7.50 -0.09 14.59
C LEU A 6 8.25 0.69 15.66
N ASP A 7 9.29 0.09 16.22
CA ASP A 7 10.07 0.65 17.32
C ASP A 7 11.54 0.74 16.88
N ALA A 8 12.05 1.96 16.77
CA ALA A 8 13.37 2.30 16.25
C ALA A 8 13.74 1.50 14.98
N LEU A 9 12.75 1.24 14.11
CA LEU A 9 12.91 0.39 12.94
C LEU A 9 13.85 1.03 11.93
N VAL A 10 14.87 0.30 11.54
CA VAL A 10 15.77 0.64 10.45
C VAL A 10 15.60 -0.37 9.33
N GLY A 11 14.90 0.03 8.27
CA GLY A 11 14.85 -0.73 7.02
C GLY A 11 16.06 -0.42 6.15
N GLY A 12 16.43 -1.36 5.28
CA GLY A 12 17.56 -1.11 4.39
C GLY A 12 18.11 -2.38 3.77
N ARG A 13 19.26 -2.22 3.10
CA ARG A 13 20.03 -3.32 2.54
C ARG A 13 21.47 -3.19 3.02
N ALA A 14 21.97 -4.23 3.68
CA ALA A 14 23.38 -4.30 4.06
C ALA A 14 24.28 -4.27 2.81
N PRO A 15 25.46 -3.63 2.87
CA PRO A 15 26.40 -3.61 1.77
C PRO A 15 26.86 -5.04 1.43
N ARG A 16 26.64 -5.47 0.20
CA ARG A 16 27.24 -6.68 -0.39
C ARG A 16 28.05 -6.24 -1.60
N GLY A 17 29.26 -5.72 -1.36
CA GLY A 17 30.17 -5.29 -2.44
C GLY A 17 29.81 -3.96 -3.12
N GLY A 18 28.88 -3.15 -2.56
CA GLY A 18 28.47 -1.85 -3.05
C GLY A 18 27.91 -0.96 -1.93
N PRO A 19 27.53 0.30 -2.22
CA PRO A 19 26.95 1.17 -1.21
C PRO A 19 25.67 0.56 -0.66
N GLY A 20 25.61 0.36 0.67
CA GLY A 20 24.39 -0.04 1.37
C GLY A 20 23.35 1.08 1.32
N PHE A 21 22.08 0.71 1.46
CA PHE A 21 20.98 1.65 1.66
C PHE A 21 20.40 1.48 3.05
N ARG A 22 20.22 2.57 3.76
CA ARG A 22 19.69 2.56 5.13
C ARG A 22 18.67 3.69 5.30
N LEU A 23 17.48 3.36 5.75
CA LEU A 23 16.50 4.34 6.19
C LEU A 23 16.88 4.89 7.58
N PRO A 24 16.54 6.14 7.89
CA PRO A 24 16.56 6.65 9.26
C PRO A 24 15.72 5.77 10.19
N PRO A 25 16.03 5.74 11.51
CA PRO A 25 15.19 5.05 12.49
C PRO A 25 13.76 5.59 12.46
N LEU A 26 12.79 4.69 12.52
CA LEU A 26 11.37 5.01 12.46
C LEU A 26 10.62 4.45 13.66
N ASP A 27 9.90 5.33 14.36
CA ASP A 27 8.87 4.97 15.34
C ASP A 27 7.49 5.25 14.75
N LEU A 28 6.65 4.23 14.71
CA LEU A 28 5.28 4.33 14.18
C LEU A 28 4.37 3.36 14.93
N THR A 29 3.25 3.87 15.42
CA THR A 29 2.13 3.05 15.86
C THR A 29 0.94 3.32 14.96
N ALA A 30 0.58 2.38 14.10
CA ALA A 30 -0.60 2.46 13.24
C ALA A 30 -1.74 1.63 13.82
N ARG A 31 -2.92 2.24 13.93
CA ARG A 31 -4.09 1.66 14.59
C ARG A 31 -5.00 0.95 13.60
N ARG A 32 -5.87 0.09 14.11
CA ARG A 32 -6.92 -0.53 13.29
C ARG A 32 -7.82 0.54 12.69
N GLY A 33 -8.16 0.38 11.41
CA GLY A 33 -8.97 1.34 10.67
C GLY A 33 -8.17 2.55 10.13
N GLU A 34 -6.86 2.59 10.35
CA GLU A 34 -6.01 3.71 9.95
C GLU A 34 -5.35 3.44 8.60
N ILE A 35 -5.38 4.44 7.72
CA ILE A 35 -4.57 4.50 6.50
C ILE A 35 -3.37 5.42 6.76
N VAL A 36 -2.17 4.88 6.62
CA VAL A 36 -0.91 5.63 6.63
C VAL A 36 -0.37 5.69 5.21
N ALA A 37 -0.36 6.87 4.61
CA ALA A 37 0.23 7.08 3.29
C ALA A 37 1.74 7.33 3.42
N LEU A 38 2.56 6.55 2.71
CA LEU A 38 4.01 6.73 2.63
C LEU A 38 4.32 7.60 1.42
N ILE A 39 4.89 8.78 1.63
CA ILE A 39 5.30 9.69 0.56
C ILE A 39 6.81 9.94 0.59
N GLY A 40 7.36 10.29 -0.56
CA GLY A 40 8.77 10.61 -0.73
C GLY A 40 9.21 10.40 -2.17
N PRO A 41 10.38 10.92 -2.56
CA PRO A 41 10.89 10.79 -3.92
C PRO A 41 11.14 9.33 -4.31
N ASN A 42 11.34 9.10 -5.61
CA ASN A 42 11.75 7.78 -6.09
C ASN A 42 13.12 7.41 -5.48
N GLY A 43 13.24 6.16 -5.05
CA GLY A 43 14.46 5.71 -4.37
C GLY A 43 14.55 6.04 -2.87
N SER A 44 13.59 6.78 -2.27
CA SER A 44 13.60 7.10 -0.84
C SER A 44 13.43 5.90 0.10
N GLY A 45 13.12 4.71 -0.43
CA GLY A 45 13.02 3.48 0.35
C GLY A 45 11.60 3.07 0.78
N LYS A 46 10.53 3.68 0.24
CA LYS A 46 9.14 3.29 0.50
C LYS A 46 8.90 1.78 0.34
N THR A 47 9.23 1.24 -0.83
CA THR A 47 9.16 -0.21 -1.11
C THR A 47 10.01 -1.04 -0.15
N THR A 48 11.21 -0.57 0.22
CA THR A 48 12.09 -1.26 1.17
C THR A 48 11.44 -1.31 2.55
N LEU A 49 10.86 -0.21 3.01
CA LEU A 49 10.14 -0.15 4.28
C LEU A 49 8.94 -1.11 4.27
N LEU A 50 8.08 -1.06 3.25
CA LEU A 50 6.93 -1.97 3.12
C LEU A 50 7.37 -3.44 3.13
N LYS A 51 8.41 -3.80 2.36
CA LYS A 51 8.95 -5.17 2.34
C LYS A 51 9.55 -5.58 3.68
N THR A 52 10.18 -4.65 4.41
CA THR A 52 10.69 -4.92 5.75
C THR A 52 9.53 -5.16 6.74
N VAL A 53 8.50 -4.32 6.69
CA VAL A 53 7.29 -4.52 7.50
C VAL A 53 6.54 -5.80 7.10
N ALA A 54 6.57 -6.20 5.84
CA ALA A 54 6.02 -7.48 5.37
C ALA A 54 6.82 -8.71 5.85
N GLY A 55 8.07 -8.51 6.30
CA GLY A 55 8.97 -9.62 6.64
C GLY A 55 9.65 -10.26 5.42
N LEU A 56 9.56 -9.64 4.25
CA LEU A 56 10.22 -10.08 3.01
C LEU A 56 11.71 -9.70 2.99
N ILE A 57 12.07 -8.67 3.75
CA ILE A 57 13.45 -8.22 3.96
C ILE A 57 13.64 -8.10 5.47
N PRO A 58 14.73 -8.65 6.05
CA PRO A 58 15.00 -8.48 7.47
C PRO A 58 15.31 -7.01 7.78
N PRO A 59 14.90 -6.48 8.95
CA PRO A 59 15.31 -5.16 9.39
C PRO A 59 16.81 -5.14 9.67
N LEU A 60 17.45 -3.99 9.50
CA LEU A 60 18.84 -3.79 9.91
C LEU A 60 18.95 -3.62 11.42
N SER A 61 17.95 -2.98 12.05
CA SER A 61 17.80 -2.87 13.50
C SER A 61 16.36 -2.48 13.85
N GLY A 62 16.05 -2.45 15.16
CA GLY A 62 14.72 -2.13 15.65
C GLY A 62 13.78 -3.33 15.69
N ARG A 63 12.51 -3.06 16.00
CA ARG A 63 11.50 -4.10 16.22
C ARG A 63 10.24 -3.81 15.42
N ILE A 64 9.56 -4.87 14.98
CA ILE A 64 8.25 -4.81 14.34
C ILE A 64 7.32 -5.73 15.12
N ASP A 65 6.27 -5.14 15.70
CA ASP A 65 5.18 -5.91 16.33
C ASP A 65 3.95 -5.83 15.43
N ARG A 66 3.46 -7.00 15.01
CA ARG A 66 2.34 -7.14 14.07
C ARG A 66 1.15 -7.77 14.77
N PRO A 67 -0.07 -7.25 14.57
CA PRO A 67 -1.28 -7.82 15.18
C PRO A 67 -1.67 -9.19 14.57
N GLY A 68 -0.93 -9.67 13.59
CA GLY A 68 -1.18 -10.93 12.89
C GLY A 68 -0.50 -11.00 11.53
N PRO A 69 -1.01 -11.84 10.62
CA PRO A 69 -0.52 -11.93 9.25
C PRO A 69 -0.54 -10.60 8.52
N VAL A 70 0.33 -10.46 7.53
CA VAL A 70 0.44 -9.27 6.70
C VAL A 70 0.11 -9.63 5.25
N ALA A 71 -0.74 -8.84 4.62
CA ALA A 71 -0.97 -8.89 3.19
C ALA A 71 -0.10 -7.84 2.50
N TYR A 72 0.63 -8.24 1.46
CA TYR A 72 1.46 -7.32 0.68
C TYR A 72 1.00 -7.31 -0.78
N LEU A 73 0.69 -6.11 -1.26
CA LEU A 73 0.42 -5.82 -2.66
C LEU A 73 1.67 -5.16 -3.26
N PRO A 74 2.38 -5.85 -4.17
CA PRO A 74 3.55 -5.27 -4.83
C PRO A 74 3.14 -4.19 -5.85
N PRO A 75 4.10 -3.38 -6.33
CA PRO A 75 3.81 -2.36 -7.32
C PRO A 75 3.27 -2.96 -8.63
N PRO A 76 2.52 -2.17 -9.44
CA PRO A 76 1.96 -2.62 -10.72
C PRO A 76 3.00 -3.30 -11.62
N GLY A 77 2.57 -4.34 -12.35
CA GLY A 77 3.44 -5.10 -13.25
C GLY A 77 4.29 -6.19 -12.56
N ALA A 78 4.30 -6.25 -11.24
CA ALA A 78 5.04 -7.30 -10.51
C ALA A 78 4.30 -8.65 -10.48
N VAL A 79 3.03 -8.68 -10.84
CA VAL A 79 2.21 -9.91 -10.92
C VAL A 79 1.97 -10.24 -12.39
N SER A 80 2.58 -11.34 -12.83
CA SER A 80 2.27 -11.96 -14.13
C SER A 80 1.57 -13.27 -13.82
N ALA A 81 0.33 -13.42 -14.28
CA ALA A 81 -0.47 -14.59 -13.91
C ALA A 81 -1.18 -15.15 -15.14
N GLY A 82 -0.91 -16.39 -15.47
CA GLY A 82 -1.74 -17.17 -16.40
C GLY A 82 -3.05 -17.64 -15.76
N PHE A 83 -3.63 -16.84 -14.84
CA PHE A 83 -4.85 -17.16 -14.09
C PHE A 83 -5.98 -16.21 -14.47
N SER A 84 -7.24 -16.64 -14.29
CA SER A 84 -8.37 -15.74 -14.34
C SER A 84 -8.37 -14.81 -13.12
N ALA A 85 -9.10 -13.69 -13.22
CA ALA A 85 -9.27 -12.74 -12.12
C ALA A 85 -9.80 -13.43 -10.85
N LEU A 86 -10.79 -14.30 -10.99
CA LEU A 86 -11.36 -15.09 -9.89
C LEU A 86 -10.31 -15.98 -9.21
N HIS A 87 -9.54 -16.72 -10.01
CA HIS A 87 -8.48 -17.57 -9.47
C HIS A 87 -7.44 -16.77 -8.70
N LEU A 88 -7.01 -15.64 -9.26
CA LEU A 88 -6.02 -14.77 -8.63
C LEU A 88 -6.53 -14.18 -7.30
N ALA A 89 -7.79 -13.76 -7.26
CA ALA A 89 -8.42 -13.30 -6.02
C ALA A 89 -8.50 -14.43 -4.97
N ALA A 90 -8.91 -15.64 -5.37
CA ALA A 90 -9.04 -16.79 -4.47
C ALA A 90 -7.70 -17.24 -3.87
N LEU A 91 -6.58 -17.02 -4.56
CA LEU A 91 -5.24 -17.28 -4.03
C LEU A 91 -4.91 -16.46 -2.76
N GLY A 92 -5.72 -15.45 -2.41
CA GLY A 92 -5.61 -14.74 -1.13
C GLY A 92 -5.65 -15.68 0.09
N ARG A 93 -6.38 -16.80 0.02
CA ARG A 93 -6.46 -17.81 1.09
C ARG A 93 -5.47 -18.97 0.96
N ALA A 94 -4.78 -19.11 -0.16
CA ALA A 94 -3.88 -20.24 -0.41
C ALA A 94 -2.78 -20.39 0.65
N GLY A 95 -2.28 -19.28 1.21
CA GLY A 95 -1.25 -19.28 2.26
C GLY A 95 -1.74 -19.68 3.67
N ARG A 96 -3.05 -19.80 3.89
CA ARG A 96 -3.62 -20.14 5.22
C ARG A 96 -3.55 -21.64 5.53
N ARG A 97 -3.39 -22.48 4.52
CA ARG A 97 -3.43 -23.93 4.67
C ARG A 97 -2.06 -24.55 4.41
N ARG A 98 -1.53 -25.19 5.43
CA ARG A 98 -0.20 -25.82 5.38
C ARG A 98 -0.14 -27.08 4.51
N TRP A 99 -1.29 -27.71 4.18
CA TRP A 99 -1.33 -29.08 3.65
C TRP A 99 -2.32 -29.34 2.51
N SER A 100 -2.98 -28.33 1.96
CA SER A 100 -3.91 -28.53 0.82
C SER A 100 -3.43 -27.78 -0.41
N PRO A 101 -2.90 -28.47 -1.43
CA PRO A 101 -2.61 -27.87 -2.72
C PRO A 101 -3.93 -27.67 -3.48
N GLY A 102 -4.43 -26.46 -3.56
CA GLY A 102 -5.59 -26.13 -4.37
C GLY A 102 -6.58 -25.17 -3.69
N LEU A 103 -7.43 -24.57 -4.51
CA LEU A 103 -8.53 -23.74 -4.06
C LEU A 103 -9.71 -24.60 -3.67
N THR A 104 -10.38 -24.26 -2.57
CA THR A 104 -11.64 -24.90 -2.19
C THR A 104 -12.83 -24.11 -2.74
N PRO A 105 -14.04 -24.71 -2.77
CA PRO A 105 -15.26 -23.97 -3.09
C PRO A 105 -15.45 -22.70 -2.26
N ASP A 106 -15.14 -22.74 -0.95
CA ASP A 106 -15.23 -21.59 -0.05
C ASP A 106 -14.24 -20.47 -0.40
N ASP A 107 -13.06 -20.81 -0.93
CA ASP A 107 -12.08 -19.81 -1.39
C ASP A 107 -12.57 -19.13 -2.66
N VAL A 108 -13.20 -19.87 -3.55
CA VAL A 108 -13.79 -19.36 -4.79
C VAL A 108 -15.00 -18.47 -4.47
N GLU A 109 -15.86 -18.88 -3.54
CA GLU A 109 -17.01 -18.09 -3.13
C GLU A 109 -16.58 -16.77 -2.46
N ALA A 110 -15.60 -16.82 -1.56
CA ALA A 110 -15.02 -15.62 -0.96
C ALA A 110 -14.43 -14.67 -2.02
N ALA A 111 -13.81 -15.21 -3.06
CA ALA A 111 -13.29 -14.42 -4.17
C ALA A 111 -14.40 -13.79 -5.01
N ARG A 112 -15.49 -14.52 -5.29
CA ARG A 112 -16.66 -13.97 -5.97
C ARG A 112 -17.29 -12.83 -5.18
N ALA A 113 -17.48 -13.00 -3.88
CA ALA A 113 -17.99 -11.97 -3.00
C ALA A 113 -17.08 -10.71 -2.99
N ALA A 114 -15.77 -10.90 -2.96
CA ALA A 114 -14.83 -9.79 -3.00
C ALA A 114 -14.84 -9.04 -4.34
N LEU A 115 -14.94 -9.75 -5.48
CA LEU A 115 -15.07 -9.14 -6.79
C LEU A 115 -16.40 -8.39 -6.93
N ALA A 116 -17.51 -8.95 -6.43
CA ALA A 116 -18.82 -8.31 -6.44
C ALA A 116 -18.82 -7.01 -5.61
N ARG A 117 -18.19 -7.03 -4.45
CA ARG A 117 -18.03 -5.85 -3.61
C ARG A 117 -17.32 -4.69 -4.30
N LEU A 118 -16.37 -4.99 -5.18
CA LEU A 118 -15.61 -4.01 -5.94
C LEU A 118 -16.22 -3.72 -7.32
N GLU A 119 -17.45 -4.23 -7.57
CA GLU A 119 -18.20 -4.02 -8.83
C GLU A 119 -17.46 -4.52 -10.07
N VAL A 120 -16.66 -5.60 -9.93
CA VAL A 120 -15.89 -6.20 -11.03
C VAL A 120 -16.18 -7.68 -11.22
N SER A 121 -17.41 -8.12 -10.91
CA SER A 121 -17.86 -9.52 -11.08
C SER A 121 -17.77 -10.02 -12.52
N ASP A 122 -17.98 -9.14 -13.49
CA ASP A 122 -17.93 -9.42 -14.94
C ASP A 122 -16.50 -9.79 -15.41
N LEU A 123 -15.49 -9.50 -14.60
CA LEU A 123 -14.09 -9.82 -14.87
C LEU A 123 -13.69 -11.22 -14.39
N ALA A 124 -14.53 -11.91 -13.59
CA ALA A 124 -14.16 -13.14 -12.88
C ALA A 124 -13.48 -14.19 -13.75
N ASP A 125 -14.01 -14.44 -14.94
CA ASP A 125 -13.51 -15.48 -15.84
C ASP A 125 -12.50 -14.96 -16.87
N ARG A 126 -12.22 -13.64 -16.88
CA ARG A 126 -11.24 -13.05 -17.79
C ARG A 126 -9.82 -13.37 -17.36
N PRO A 127 -8.91 -13.65 -18.30
CA PRO A 127 -7.47 -13.74 -18.00
C PRO A 127 -6.97 -12.42 -17.41
N PHE A 128 -6.24 -12.49 -16.28
CA PHE A 128 -5.76 -11.31 -15.56
C PHE A 128 -4.85 -10.42 -16.41
N ASP A 129 -4.01 -11.01 -17.23
CA ASP A 129 -3.09 -10.32 -18.15
C ASP A 129 -3.78 -9.55 -19.28
N ARG A 130 -5.08 -9.81 -19.52
CA ARG A 130 -5.92 -9.10 -20.50
C ARG A 130 -6.76 -7.98 -19.89
N LEU A 131 -6.66 -7.76 -18.60
CA LEU A 131 -7.36 -6.67 -17.91
C LEU A 131 -6.59 -5.36 -18.07
N SER A 132 -7.31 -4.22 -18.02
CA SER A 132 -6.68 -2.91 -17.90
C SER A 132 -5.92 -2.80 -16.56
N SER A 133 -4.96 -1.88 -16.45
CA SER A 133 -4.21 -1.65 -15.22
C SER A 133 -5.12 -1.41 -14.01
N GLY A 134 -6.19 -0.61 -14.18
CA GLY A 134 -7.17 -0.36 -13.13
C GLY A 134 -7.97 -1.60 -12.74
N GLN A 135 -8.41 -2.39 -13.71
CA GLN A 135 -9.09 -3.66 -13.45
C GLN A 135 -8.17 -4.66 -12.75
N GLN A 136 -6.93 -4.77 -13.18
CA GLN A 136 -5.92 -5.59 -12.50
C GLN A 136 -5.75 -5.19 -11.04
N GLN A 137 -5.67 -3.88 -10.79
CA GLN A 137 -5.51 -3.37 -9.44
C GLN A 137 -6.70 -3.69 -8.53
N LEU A 138 -7.94 -3.56 -9.02
CA LEU A 138 -9.13 -3.93 -8.28
C LEU A 138 -9.17 -5.44 -7.98
N VAL A 139 -8.79 -6.29 -8.91
CA VAL A 139 -8.66 -7.75 -8.67
C VAL A 139 -7.62 -8.05 -7.60
N LEU A 140 -6.48 -7.36 -7.62
CA LEU A 140 -5.45 -7.52 -6.59
C LEU A 140 -5.90 -7.03 -5.21
N ILE A 141 -6.74 -5.98 -5.15
CA ILE A 141 -7.37 -5.54 -3.89
C ILE A 141 -8.45 -6.55 -3.45
N ALA A 142 -9.23 -7.13 -4.37
CA ALA A 142 -10.14 -8.23 -4.04
C ALA A 142 -9.40 -9.38 -3.36
N ARG A 143 -8.20 -9.72 -3.84
CA ARG A 143 -7.32 -10.71 -3.18
C ARG A 143 -6.96 -10.32 -1.75
N LEU A 144 -6.75 -9.03 -1.44
CA LEU A 144 -6.48 -8.58 -0.06
C LEU A 144 -7.71 -8.79 0.84
N PHE A 145 -8.93 -8.53 0.34
CA PHE A 145 -10.16 -8.84 1.08
C PHE A 145 -10.25 -10.34 1.39
N VAL A 146 -9.98 -11.18 0.40
CA VAL A 146 -9.98 -12.66 0.55
C VAL A 146 -8.90 -13.13 1.51
N GLN A 147 -7.73 -12.49 1.49
CA GLN A 147 -6.62 -12.80 2.39
C GLN A 147 -6.93 -12.45 3.83
N ASP A 148 -7.80 -11.44 4.09
CA ASP A 148 -8.32 -11.04 5.39
C ASP A 148 -7.22 -10.89 6.46
N ALA A 149 -6.12 -10.24 6.09
CA ALA A 149 -5.03 -9.96 7.00
C ALA A 149 -5.30 -8.66 7.77
N PRO A 150 -4.94 -8.58 9.08
CA PRO A 150 -5.13 -7.37 9.88
C PRO A 150 -4.24 -6.20 9.44
N VAL A 151 -3.20 -6.44 8.67
CA VAL A 151 -2.30 -5.43 8.11
C VAL A 151 -2.21 -5.60 6.60
N CYS A 152 -2.51 -4.53 5.86
CA CYS A 152 -2.39 -4.46 4.40
C CYS A 152 -1.29 -3.45 4.02
N LEU A 153 -0.31 -3.90 3.27
CA LEU A 153 0.80 -3.09 2.77
C LEU A 153 0.68 -2.99 1.26
N LEU A 154 0.51 -1.78 0.74
CA LEU A 154 0.26 -1.54 -0.68
C LEU A 154 1.40 -0.69 -1.26
N ASP A 155 2.06 -1.21 -2.27
CA ASP A 155 3.20 -0.52 -2.90
C ASP A 155 2.76 0.12 -4.21
N GLU A 156 2.64 1.44 -4.23
CA GLU A 156 2.20 2.28 -5.35
C GLU A 156 0.85 1.81 -5.97
N PRO A 157 -0.21 1.61 -5.16
CA PRO A 157 -1.47 1.03 -5.64
C PRO A 157 -2.21 1.89 -6.68
N LEU A 158 -1.87 3.17 -6.81
CA LEU A 158 -2.50 4.13 -7.73
C LEU A 158 -1.64 4.45 -8.95
N ALA A 159 -0.45 3.85 -9.06
CA ALA A 159 0.44 4.14 -10.18
C ALA A 159 -0.15 3.63 -11.51
N LEU A 160 0.03 4.42 -12.58
CA LEU A 160 -0.42 4.10 -13.94
C LEU A 160 -1.95 3.99 -14.11
N LEU A 161 -2.74 4.55 -13.18
CA LEU A 161 -4.19 4.58 -13.28
C LEU A 161 -4.69 5.93 -13.80
N ASP A 162 -5.72 5.88 -14.62
CA ASP A 162 -6.50 7.08 -14.93
C ASP A 162 -7.31 7.54 -13.69
N PRO A 163 -7.82 8.79 -13.67
CA PRO A 163 -8.52 9.34 -12.52
C PRO A 163 -9.72 8.51 -12.04
N THR A 164 -10.47 7.90 -12.97
CA THR A 164 -11.66 7.11 -12.64
C THR A 164 -11.28 5.83 -11.89
N HIS A 165 -10.30 5.09 -12.44
CA HIS A 165 -9.80 3.88 -11.79
C HIS A 165 -9.06 4.19 -10.49
N ALA A 166 -8.31 5.29 -10.43
CA ALA A 166 -7.65 5.72 -9.20
C ALA A 166 -8.67 5.95 -8.07
N GLN A 167 -9.80 6.62 -8.36
CA GLN A 167 -10.86 6.83 -7.38
C GLN A 167 -11.50 5.51 -6.89
N ALA A 168 -11.77 4.57 -7.80
CA ALA A 168 -12.30 3.25 -7.43
C ALA A 168 -11.32 2.49 -6.52
N VAL A 169 -10.03 2.50 -6.84
CA VAL A 169 -8.97 1.89 -6.02
C VAL A 169 -8.84 2.57 -4.65
N GLU A 170 -8.90 3.90 -4.58
CA GLU A 170 -8.89 4.63 -3.31
C GLU A 170 -10.09 4.25 -2.42
N THR A 171 -11.28 4.16 -3.01
CA THR A 171 -12.49 3.72 -2.31
C THR A 171 -12.33 2.29 -1.77
N ALA A 172 -11.76 1.41 -2.55
CA ALA A 172 -11.47 0.03 -2.13
C ALA A 172 -10.41 -0.02 -1.00
N ILE A 173 -9.39 0.84 -1.04
CA ILE A 173 -8.39 0.97 0.04
C ILE A 173 -9.05 1.48 1.33
N ARG A 174 -9.93 2.48 1.25
CA ARG A 174 -10.68 2.96 2.41
C ARG A 174 -11.56 1.87 3.00
N ALA A 175 -12.24 1.09 2.17
CA ALA A 175 -13.05 -0.03 2.61
C ALA A 175 -12.25 -1.11 3.36
N LEU A 176 -10.99 -1.37 2.99
CA LEU A 176 -10.09 -2.24 3.77
C LEU A 176 -9.86 -1.70 5.18
N ALA A 177 -9.64 -0.40 5.32
CA ALA A 177 -9.43 0.23 6.62
C ALA A 177 -10.72 0.26 7.45
N ASP A 178 -11.86 0.59 6.86
CA ASP A 178 -13.17 0.64 7.53
C ASP A 178 -13.58 -0.71 8.14
N GLU A 179 -13.07 -1.83 7.59
CA GLU A 179 -13.19 -3.16 8.21
C GLU A 179 -12.19 -3.39 9.36
N GLY A 180 -11.48 -2.37 9.77
CA GLY A 180 -10.57 -2.43 10.91
C GLY A 180 -9.19 -3.00 10.58
N ARG A 181 -8.76 -3.01 9.31
CA ARG A 181 -7.38 -3.34 8.94
C ARG A 181 -6.50 -2.10 9.08
N VAL A 182 -5.23 -2.31 9.41
CA VAL A 182 -4.20 -1.28 9.30
C VAL A 182 -3.74 -1.26 7.84
N VAL A 183 -3.75 -0.10 7.20
CA VAL A 183 -3.30 0.04 5.82
C VAL A 183 -2.10 0.97 5.75
N LEU A 184 -0.97 0.48 5.22
CA LEU A 184 0.18 1.29 4.82
C LEU A 184 0.27 1.28 3.30
N ALA A 185 0.15 2.45 2.65
CA ALA A 185 0.18 2.55 1.20
C ALA A 185 1.25 3.56 0.75
N SER A 186 2.22 3.11 -0.04
CA SER A 186 3.14 4.04 -0.69
C SER A 186 2.46 4.73 -1.86
N SER A 187 2.72 6.01 -2.02
CA SER A 187 2.20 6.77 -3.16
C SER A 187 3.05 8.02 -3.41
N HIS A 188 3.09 8.43 -4.67
CA HIS A 188 3.52 9.76 -5.07
C HIS A 188 2.32 10.67 -5.40
N HIS A 189 1.09 10.16 -5.26
CA HIS A 189 -0.15 10.89 -5.52
C HIS A 189 -0.59 11.69 -4.28
N LEU A 190 -0.26 12.98 -4.24
CA LEU A 190 -0.54 13.85 -3.09
C LEU A 190 -2.03 13.93 -2.70
N PRO A 191 -3.00 13.98 -3.64
CA PRO A 191 -4.41 13.93 -3.30
C PRO A 191 -4.82 12.70 -2.49
N PHE A 192 -4.27 11.51 -2.78
CA PHE A 192 -4.48 10.31 -1.97
C PHE A 192 -3.89 10.49 -0.56
N ALA A 193 -2.63 10.96 -0.48
CA ALA A 193 -1.99 11.20 0.80
C ALA A 193 -2.75 12.22 1.66
N ALA A 194 -3.38 13.23 1.04
CA ALA A 194 -4.19 14.23 1.74
C ALA A 194 -5.49 13.65 2.35
N ARG A 195 -5.98 12.52 1.81
CA ARG A 195 -7.17 11.82 2.34
C ARG A 195 -6.83 10.67 3.29
N ALA A 196 -5.55 10.35 3.46
CA ALA A 196 -5.10 9.38 4.45
C ALA A 196 -5.25 9.94 5.88
N ASP A 197 -5.40 9.06 6.87
CA ASP A 197 -5.50 9.44 8.27
C ASP A 197 -4.18 10.01 8.79
N ARG A 198 -3.06 9.47 8.30
CA ARG A 198 -1.70 9.95 8.57
C ARG A 198 -0.82 9.83 7.35
N VAL A 199 0.22 10.64 7.33
CA VAL A 199 1.27 10.59 6.30
C VAL A 199 2.61 10.31 6.96
N LEU A 200 3.34 9.35 6.39
CA LEU A 200 4.74 9.07 6.68
C LEU A 200 5.58 9.64 5.54
N ALA A 201 6.20 10.77 5.78
CA ALA A 201 7.07 11.45 4.83
C ALA A 201 8.51 10.91 4.97
N ILE A 202 9.09 10.45 3.85
CA ILE A 202 10.43 9.86 3.79
C ILE A 202 11.32 10.76 2.94
N GLY A 203 12.12 11.58 3.61
CA GLY A 203 13.15 12.42 3.00
C GLY A 203 14.49 11.70 2.85
N PRO A 204 15.55 12.41 2.37
CA PRO A 204 16.88 11.82 2.21
C PRO A 204 17.47 11.28 3.52
N ASP A 205 17.38 12.06 4.59
CA ASP A 205 18.03 11.77 5.88
C ASP A 205 17.04 11.79 7.06
N TRP A 206 15.73 11.86 6.81
CA TRP A 206 14.71 11.94 7.83
C TRP A 206 13.44 11.20 7.45
N ILE A 207 12.73 10.74 8.47
CA ILE A 207 11.38 10.18 8.35
C ILE A 207 10.51 10.86 9.40
N GLU A 208 9.31 11.28 9.02
CA GLU A 208 8.36 11.91 9.91
C GLU A 208 6.95 11.40 9.68
N ALA A 209 6.27 11.03 10.74
CA ALA A 209 4.86 10.65 10.71
C ALA A 209 4.02 11.80 11.28
N ALA A 210 3.12 12.36 10.49
CA ALA A 210 2.27 13.47 10.89
C ALA A 210 0.87 13.37 10.30
N ALA A 211 -0.07 14.20 10.80
CA ALA A 211 -1.35 14.40 10.12
C ALA A 211 -1.12 14.93 8.70
N ALA A 212 -1.99 14.54 7.75
CA ALA A 212 -1.84 14.87 6.34
C ALA A 212 -1.65 16.38 6.09
N ALA A 213 -2.43 17.23 6.77
CA ALA A 213 -2.35 18.69 6.63
C ALA A 213 -0.96 19.25 6.98
N HIS A 214 -0.26 18.65 7.95
CA HIS A 214 1.09 19.06 8.34
C HIS A 214 2.16 18.48 7.41
N ALA A 215 2.08 17.20 7.09
CA ALA A 215 3.05 16.49 6.25
C ALA A 215 3.05 16.98 4.79
N LEU A 216 1.92 17.52 4.31
CA LEU A 216 1.73 18.02 2.95
C LEU A 216 1.77 19.55 2.86
N GLY A 217 2.21 20.23 3.91
CA GLY A 217 2.45 21.68 3.85
C GLY A 217 3.47 22.05 2.75
N PRO A 218 3.37 23.28 2.17
CA PRO A 218 4.21 23.69 1.04
C PRO A 218 5.72 23.49 1.28
N ASP A 219 6.22 23.85 2.46
CA ASP A 219 7.63 23.70 2.80
C ASP A 219 8.08 22.23 2.85
N ARG A 220 7.19 21.33 3.33
CA ARG A 220 7.48 19.89 3.38
C ARG A 220 7.47 19.26 2.00
N VAL A 221 6.50 19.63 1.16
CA VAL A 221 6.45 19.16 -0.23
C VAL A 221 7.67 19.65 -1.00
N ARG A 222 8.09 20.90 -0.79
CA ARG A 222 9.34 21.44 -1.35
C ARG A 222 10.55 20.65 -0.86
N ALA A 223 10.64 20.35 0.43
CA ALA A 223 11.75 19.57 1.00
C ALA A 223 11.79 18.13 0.47
N LEU A 224 10.63 17.51 0.21
CA LEU A 224 10.53 16.13 -0.29
C LEU A 224 10.81 16.02 -1.79
N PHE A 225 10.23 16.93 -2.58
CA PHE A 225 10.18 16.76 -4.04
C PHE A 225 10.96 17.82 -4.80
N GLY A 226 11.48 18.85 -4.12
CA GLY A 226 12.23 19.94 -4.76
C GLY A 226 11.37 20.87 -5.63
N VAL A 227 10.04 20.80 -5.49
CA VAL A 227 9.08 21.57 -6.31
C VAL A 227 8.34 22.61 -5.49
N GLU A 228 8.06 23.78 -6.09
CA GLU A 228 7.17 24.76 -5.49
C GLU A 228 5.72 24.32 -5.71
N THR A 229 4.96 24.27 -4.63
CA THR A 229 3.52 24.05 -4.72
C THR A 229 2.82 25.40 -4.65
N SER A 230 2.03 25.74 -5.68
CA SER A 230 1.05 26.81 -5.55
C SER A 230 -0.08 26.26 -4.68
N GLY A 231 -0.17 26.75 -3.45
CA GLY A 231 -1.31 26.44 -2.59
C GLY A 231 -2.60 27.01 -3.16
N CYS A 232 -3.73 26.33 -2.94
CA CYS A 232 -5.04 26.91 -3.23
C CYS A 232 -5.20 28.23 -2.45
N PRO A 233 -5.52 29.35 -3.10
CA PRO A 233 -5.69 30.64 -2.41
C PRO A 233 -6.79 30.62 -1.34
N CYS A 234 -7.74 29.66 -1.44
CA CYS A 234 -8.91 29.58 -0.55
C CYS A 234 -8.72 28.66 0.66
N CYS A 235 -7.87 27.63 0.58
CA CYS A 235 -7.70 26.62 1.65
C CYS A 235 -6.25 26.25 1.95
N GLY A 236 -5.28 26.80 1.22
CA GLY A 236 -3.85 26.52 1.38
C GLY A 236 -3.43 25.08 0.95
N GLN A 237 -4.35 24.28 0.48
CA GLN A 237 -4.01 22.92 0.01
C GLN A 237 -3.21 22.98 -1.30
N PRO A 238 -2.20 22.12 -1.49
CA PRO A 238 -1.41 22.08 -2.71
C PRO A 238 -2.28 21.74 -3.93
N LEU A 239 -2.40 22.64 -4.88
CA LEU A 239 -3.05 22.47 -6.17
C LEU A 239 -2.03 21.84 -7.14
N GLY A 240 -1.76 20.57 -7.05
CA GLY A 240 -0.97 19.86 -8.07
C GLY A 240 0.44 20.44 -8.33
N PHE A 241 1.25 19.66 -9.03
CA PHE A 241 2.54 20.14 -9.52
C PHE A 241 2.32 21.07 -10.72
N GLY A 242 2.85 22.28 -10.65
CA GLY A 242 3.01 23.12 -11.85
C GLY A 242 3.93 22.40 -12.83
N SER A 243 3.49 22.31 -14.08
CA SER A 243 4.25 21.77 -15.20
C SER A 243 5.54 22.55 -15.48
#